data_3a5bae1ef4291efde13c9d3e7df77d89
#
_entry.id   3a5bae1ef4291efde13c9d3e7df77d89
#
_cell.length_a   1.000
_cell.length_b   1.000
_cell.length_c   1.000
_cell.angle_alpha   90.00
_cell.angle_beta   90.00
_cell.angle_gamma   90.00
#
_symmetry.space_group_name_H-M   'P 1'
#
loop_
_entity.id
_entity.type
_entity.pdbx_description
1 polymer ?
#
loop_
_entity_poly.entity_id
_entity_poly.type
_entity_poly.pdbx_seq_one_letter_code
_entity_poly.pdbx_strand_id
1 'polypeptide(L)'
;MEFVTLTEEEFREFSMKHPMANFMQTTDLGDLKSNNGIKIDYVGVKEKGKLLCATLLEEEPSILGKKVFYAPRGFLIDYHNKELLKFFTDNLKTYIKKRKGFKLTIDPNLVYQVRGADGSIMPKSQKDDESFKNLCDLGFEHFGFNLYLEARQVRFAYRMMLDEPYDVKKQEFSKSTRKNLESTYKKGLSVRKGVEKDLPIMEDLFKDTATRKDFFYRKLDYYKEMYKYMKDLMTIYFAYLDPKKYLECAKENLKEEQEKNKEIVNKMEKDMIGAKLKSQKEASDKRLIKLENELKEAEEFKKNYPEGKDIACLLSMWNGEEFLTLTSGSLEKYRKFTPKYAMYDAHIKDAYKNGYKACNFYGISGNFEKENNPLYGVYEFKRGFGGNVIEYIGEFTLPITKFNKFYNFLRGIKRMIKK
;
A
#
# COMPACT_ATOMS: atom_id res chain seq x y z
N MET A 1 36.36 10.25 -3.64
CA MET A 1 35.01 9.93 -4.17
C MET A 1 34.99 10.14 -5.69
N GLU A 2 34.32 9.25 -6.43
CA GLU A 2 34.16 9.29 -7.88
C GLU A 2 32.68 9.06 -8.22
N PHE A 3 32.13 9.90 -9.10
CA PHE A 3 30.75 9.72 -9.61
C PHE A 3 30.80 8.81 -10.83
N VAL A 4 30.01 7.74 -10.81
CA VAL A 4 30.05 6.67 -11.82
C VAL A 4 28.66 6.32 -12.35
N THR A 5 28.59 5.88 -13.60
CA THR A 5 27.46 5.10 -14.10
C THR A 5 27.70 3.65 -13.72
N LEU A 6 26.67 2.97 -13.23
CA LEU A 6 26.75 1.61 -12.74
C LEU A 6 26.19 0.63 -13.77
N THR A 7 26.69 -0.61 -13.75
CA THR A 7 26.04 -1.73 -14.40
C THR A 7 24.77 -2.12 -13.63
N GLU A 8 23.87 -2.85 -14.28
CA GLU A 8 22.66 -3.38 -13.61
C GLU A 8 23.03 -4.29 -12.43
N GLU A 9 24.07 -5.11 -12.58
CA GLU A 9 24.53 -6.01 -11.53
C GLU A 9 25.04 -5.23 -10.30
N GLU A 10 25.90 -4.23 -10.50
CA GLU A 10 26.40 -3.37 -9.43
C GLU A 10 25.27 -2.64 -8.70
N PHE A 11 24.31 -2.12 -9.46
CA PHE A 11 23.15 -1.44 -8.87
C PHE A 11 22.24 -2.40 -8.13
N ARG A 12 21.94 -3.58 -8.70
CA ARG A 12 21.11 -4.62 -8.06
C ARG A 12 21.72 -5.04 -6.73
N GLU A 13 23.02 -5.37 -6.72
CA GLU A 13 23.69 -5.81 -5.50
C GLU A 13 23.61 -4.75 -4.38
N PHE A 14 23.82 -3.49 -4.73
CA PHE A 14 23.78 -2.39 -3.77
C PHE A 14 22.35 -2.07 -3.32
N SER A 15 21.41 -1.92 -4.26
CA SER A 15 20.05 -1.48 -3.98
C SER A 15 19.27 -2.46 -3.12
N MET A 16 19.48 -3.78 -3.33
CA MET A 16 18.80 -4.81 -2.55
C MET A 16 19.28 -4.91 -1.10
N LYS A 17 20.50 -4.48 -0.82
CA LYS A 17 21.11 -4.54 0.54
C LYS A 17 21.07 -3.20 1.28
N HIS A 18 20.68 -2.12 0.62
CA HIS A 18 20.69 -0.79 1.23
C HIS A 18 19.59 -0.66 2.30
N PRO A 19 19.82 0.04 3.44
CA PRO A 19 18.80 0.23 4.49
C PRO A 19 17.50 0.88 3.99
N MET A 20 17.57 1.71 2.93
CA MET A 20 16.41 2.32 2.27
C MET A 20 15.95 1.55 1.04
N ALA A 21 16.33 0.27 0.92
CA ALA A 21 15.90 -0.59 -0.18
C ALA A 21 14.38 -0.56 -0.36
N ASN A 22 13.94 -0.49 -1.60
CA ASN A 22 12.52 -0.47 -1.94
C ASN A 22 12.33 -0.90 -3.39
N PHE A 23 11.12 -1.38 -3.73
CA PHE A 23 10.85 -1.90 -5.07
C PHE A 23 10.98 -0.86 -6.19
N MET A 24 10.93 0.44 -5.86
CA MET A 24 11.09 1.51 -6.84
C MET A 24 12.54 1.85 -7.16
N GLN A 25 13.49 1.32 -6.39
CA GLN A 25 14.93 1.43 -6.61
C GLN A 25 15.53 0.05 -6.91
N THR A 26 14.94 -0.66 -7.90
CA THR A 26 15.40 -1.99 -8.35
C THR A 26 15.61 -2.03 -9.85
N THR A 27 16.45 -2.95 -10.32
CA THR A 27 16.61 -3.22 -11.75
C THR A 27 15.33 -3.74 -12.37
N ASP A 28 14.54 -4.49 -11.63
CA ASP A 28 13.26 -5.03 -12.06
C ASP A 28 12.25 -3.91 -12.43
N LEU A 29 12.20 -2.81 -11.64
CA LEU A 29 11.46 -1.62 -12.05
C LEU A 29 12.11 -0.94 -13.27
N GLY A 30 13.42 -0.86 -13.28
CA GLY A 30 14.17 -0.31 -14.42
C GLY A 30 13.81 -1.00 -15.73
N ASP A 31 13.76 -2.32 -15.75
CA ASP A 31 13.39 -3.13 -16.91
C ASP A 31 11.92 -2.88 -17.32
N LEU A 32 10.99 -2.88 -16.35
CA LEU A 32 9.60 -2.56 -16.59
C LEU A 32 9.45 -1.16 -17.23
N LYS A 33 10.17 -0.18 -16.73
CA LYS A 33 10.13 1.20 -17.23
C LYS A 33 10.78 1.33 -18.61
N SER A 34 11.91 0.67 -18.82
CA SER A 34 12.63 0.66 -20.10
C SER A 34 11.79 0.02 -21.20
N ASN A 35 11.08 -1.08 -20.92
CA ASN A 35 10.15 -1.71 -21.84
C ASN A 35 8.98 -0.76 -22.23
N ASN A 36 8.61 0.15 -21.36
CA ASN A 36 7.61 1.20 -21.60
C ASN A 36 8.19 2.51 -22.20
N GLY A 37 9.43 2.46 -22.70
CA GLY A 37 10.07 3.57 -23.41
C GLY A 37 10.65 4.67 -22.50
N ILE A 38 10.73 4.45 -21.20
CA ILE A 38 11.40 5.34 -20.26
C ILE A 38 12.89 4.98 -20.25
N LYS A 39 13.75 5.96 -20.48
CA LYS A 39 15.18 5.72 -20.38
C LYS A 39 15.61 5.65 -18.93
N ILE A 40 16.32 4.59 -18.56
CA ILE A 40 16.82 4.34 -17.20
C ILE A 40 18.34 4.42 -17.19
N ASP A 41 18.86 5.08 -16.16
CA ASP A 41 20.28 5.06 -15.83
C ASP A 41 20.44 4.67 -14.35
N TYR A 42 21.52 3.94 -14.06
CA TYR A 42 21.95 3.67 -12.70
C TYR A 42 23.22 4.48 -12.45
N VAL A 43 23.21 5.36 -11.47
CA VAL A 43 24.34 6.22 -11.13
C VAL A 43 24.64 6.16 -9.64
N GLY A 44 25.89 6.39 -9.28
CA GLY A 44 26.32 6.32 -7.88
C GLY A 44 27.66 7.00 -7.63
N VAL A 45 28.15 6.86 -6.40
CA VAL A 45 29.48 7.32 -5.98
C VAL A 45 30.28 6.14 -5.44
N LYS A 46 31.47 5.97 -5.95
CA LYS A 46 32.47 5.02 -5.44
C LYS A 46 33.60 5.74 -4.73
N GLU A 47 34.15 5.12 -3.72
CA GLU A 47 35.40 5.51 -3.09
C GLU A 47 36.27 4.27 -2.87
N LYS A 48 37.51 4.30 -3.40
CA LYS A 48 38.43 3.15 -3.37
C LYS A 48 37.76 1.84 -3.83
N GLY A 49 36.93 1.93 -4.87
CA GLY A 49 36.20 0.79 -5.46
C GLY A 49 34.92 0.39 -4.74
N LYS A 50 34.64 0.90 -3.53
CA LYS A 50 33.41 0.61 -2.79
C LYS A 50 32.31 1.59 -3.15
N LEU A 51 31.12 1.09 -3.48
CA LEU A 51 29.93 1.90 -3.74
C LEU A 51 29.37 2.45 -2.42
N LEU A 52 29.22 3.77 -2.34
CA LEU A 52 28.74 4.49 -1.14
C LEU A 52 27.29 4.90 -1.24
N CYS A 53 26.81 5.25 -2.44
CA CYS A 53 25.42 5.57 -2.73
C CYS A 53 25.09 5.28 -4.18
N ALA A 54 23.80 5.11 -4.47
CA ALA A 54 23.31 4.89 -5.82
C ALA A 54 21.87 5.37 -6.01
N THR A 55 21.44 5.51 -7.25
CA THR A 55 20.02 5.70 -7.57
C THR A 55 19.69 5.19 -8.97
N LEU A 56 18.48 4.63 -9.11
CA LEU A 56 17.78 4.52 -10.38
C LEU A 56 17.29 5.91 -10.79
N LEU A 57 17.54 6.30 -12.02
CA LEU A 57 17.19 7.60 -12.57
C LEU A 57 16.36 7.43 -13.84
N GLU A 58 15.11 7.81 -13.79
CA GLU A 58 14.20 7.88 -14.96
C GLU A 58 14.49 9.17 -15.74
N GLU A 59 14.69 9.06 -17.06
CA GLU A 59 14.83 10.19 -17.98
C GLU A 59 13.61 10.25 -18.90
N GLU A 60 12.80 11.29 -18.79
CA GLU A 60 11.60 11.50 -19.57
C GLU A 60 11.75 12.72 -20.52
N PRO A 61 11.26 12.63 -21.76
CA PRO A 61 11.20 13.78 -22.66
C PRO A 61 10.26 14.86 -22.13
N SER A 62 10.58 16.11 -22.44
CA SER A 62 9.78 17.27 -22.10
C SER A 62 9.70 18.23 -23.29
N ILE A 63 9.15 19.45 -23.08
CA ILE A 63 9.00 20.46 -24.13
C ILE A 63 10.34 20.95 -24.67
N LEU A 64 10.36 21.40 -25.93
CA LEU A 64 11.51 22.01 -26.61
C LEU A 64 12.78 21.12 -26.58
N GLY A 65 12.61 19.80 -26.67
CA GLY A 65 13.73 18.85 -26.67
C GLY A 65 14.49 18.79 -25.35
N LYS A 66 13.96 19.39 -24.29
CA LYS A 66 14.47 19.27 -22.92
C LYS A 66 13.96 18.00 -22.26
N LYS A 67 14.59 17.63 -21.12
CA LYS A 67 14.26 16.43 -20.37
C LYS A 67 14.03 16.75 -18.89
N VAL A 68 13.21 15.91 -18.27
CA VAL A 68 13.01 15.87 -16.83
C VAL A 68 13.49 14.54 -16.28
N PHE A 69 14.00 14.58 -15.06
CA PHE A 69 14.53 13.39 -14.40
C PHE A 69 13.76 13.12 -13.12
N TYR A 70 13.63 11.85 -12.80
CA TYR A 70 12.96 11.40 -11.58
C TYR A 70 13.70 10.22 -10.96
N ALA A 71 13.91 10.27 -9.66
CA ALA A 71 14.43 9.15 -8.87
C ALA A 71 13.35 8.70 -7.89
N PRO A 72 12.49 7.72 -8.27
CA PRO A 72 11.37 7.28 -7.45
C PRO A 72 11.86 6.65 -6.15
N ARG A 73 11.39 7.16 -5.00
CA ARG A 73 11.82 6.71 -3.67
C ARG A 73 13.33 6.70 -3.44
N GLY A 74 14.09 7.34 -4.35
CA GLY A 74 15.55 7.54 -4.23
C GLY A 74 15.89 8.87 -3.54
N PHE A 75 17.14 9.09 -3.18
CA PHE A 75 18.29 8.26 -3.48
C PHE A 75 18.51 7.15 -2.43
N LEU A 76 19.28 6.14 -2.77
CA LEU A 76 19.83 5.19 -1.81
C LEU A 76 21.15 5.75 -1.26
N ILE A 77 21.07 6.60 -0.24
CA ILE A 77 22.17 7.37 0.34
C ILE A 77 21.89 7.66 1.82
N ASP A 78 22.93 7.87 2.60
CA ASP A 78 22.78 8.46 3.92
C ASP A 78 22.58 9.99 3.80
N TYR A 79 21.36 10.46 4.06
CA TYR A 79 20.98 11.88 3.98
C TYR A 79 21.59 12.76 5.08
N HIS A 80 22.15 12.15 6.15
CA HIS A 80 22.89 12.87 7.19
C HIS A 80 24.36 13.07 6.80
N ASN A 81 24.90 12.27 5.87
CA ASN A 81 26.25 12.44 5.38
C ASN A 81 26.32 13.60 4.37
N LYS A 82 26.52 14.83 4.89
CA LYS A 82 26.51 16.08 4.12
C LYS A 82 27.55 16.09 3.00
N GLU A 83 28.73 15.55 3.23
CA GLU A 83 29.81 15.52 2.25
C GLU A 83 29.45 14.63 1.05
N LEU A 84 29.01 13.39 1.33
CA LEU A 84 28.59 12.43 0.30
C LEU A 84 27.36 12.95 -0.46
N LEU A 85 26.35 13.47 0.25
CA LEU A 85 25.12 14.00 -0.35
C LEU A 85 25.42 15.19 -1.27
N LYS A 86 26.31 16.11 -0.82
CA LYS A 86 26.77 17.25 -1.64
C LYS A 86 27.51 16.79 -2.87
N PHE A 87 28.52 15.93 -2.69
CA PHE A 87 29.32 15.40 -3.81
C PHE A 87 28.43 14.71 -4.85
N PHE A 88 27.53 13.83 -4.42
CA PHE A 88 26.59 13.14 -5.29
C PHE A 88 25.69 14.14 -6.04
N THR A 89 25.07 15.07 -5.32
CA THR A 89 24.11 16.04 -5.89
C THR A 89 24.78 16.95 -6.92
N ASP A 90 25.99 17.47 -6.66
CA ASP A 90 26.69 18.38 -7.59
C ASP A 90 27.11 17.68 -8.89
N ASN A 91 27.57 16.41 -8.78
CA ASN A 91 27.90 15.61 -9.95
C ASN A 91 26.63 15.21 -10.73
N LEU A 92 25.55 14.87 -10.03
CA LEU A 92 24.27 14.51 -10.63
C LEU A 92 23.66 15.73 -11.39
N LYS A 93 23.76 16.95 -10.84
CA LYS A 93 23.40 18.19 -11.57
C LYS A 93 24.15 18.29 -12.90
N THR A 94 25.46 18.07 -12.86
CA THR A 94 26.30 18.13 -14.05
C THR A 94 25.93 17.04 -15.06
N TYR A 95 25.71 15.82 -14.60
CA TYR A 95 25.28 14.68 -15.41
C TYR A 95 23.96 14.96 -16.12
N ILE A 96 22.95 15.41 -15.38
CA ILE A 96 21.62 15.75 -15.90
C ILE A 96 21.69 16.90 -16.91
N LYS A 97 22.47 17.95 -16.61
CA LYS A 97 22.62 19.12 -17.48
C LYS A 97 23.24 18.76 -18.83
N LYS A 98 24.28 17.89 -18.87
CA LYS A 98 24.90 17.37 -20.11
C LYS A 98 23.89 16.63 -21.00
N ARG A 99 22.84 16.05 -20.41
CA ARG A 99 21.76 15.32 -21.10
C ARG A 99 20.54 16.17 -21.43
N LYS A 100 20.69 17.50 -21.43
CA LYS A 100 19.62 18.48 -21.67
C LYS A 100 18.51 18.49 -20.61
N GLY A 101 18.77 17.90 -19.45
CA GLY A 101 17.86 17.94 -18.29
C GLY A 101 17.80 19.32 -17.65
N PHE A 102 16.62 19.72 -17.21
CA PHE A 102 16.43 21.02 -16.55
C PHE A 102 15.87 20.91 -15.13
N LYS A 103 15.41 19.71 -14.76
CA LYS A 103 14.78 19.43 -13.46
C LYS A 103 15.00 17.98 -13.05
N LEU A 104 15.27 17.75 -11.77
CA LEU A 104 15.20 16.46 -11.12
C LEU A 104 14.12 16.49 -10.04
N THR A 105 13.28 15.46 -9.96
CA THR A 105 12.34 15.23 -8.86
C THR A 105 12.78 14.02 -8.07
N ILE A 106 12.68 14.05 -6.75
CA ILE A 106 12.90 12.94 -5.84
C ILE A 106 11.80 12.92 -4.78
N ASP A 107 11.50 11.75 -4.23
CA ASP A 107 10.60 11.56 -3.10
C ASP A 107 11.12 10.44 -2.18
N PRO A 108 12.21 10.69 -1.46
CA PRO A 108 12.98 9.69 -0.74
C PRO A 108 12.13 8.74 0.11
N ASN A 109 12.51 7.45 0.15
CA ASN A 109 11.94 6.47 1.08
C ASN A 109 12.44 6.71 2.52
N LEU A 110 12.41 7.97 2.93
CA LEU A 110 12.92 8.45 4.21
C LEU A 110 11.77 8.86 5.13
N VAL A 111 11.70 8.21 6.28
CA VAL A 111 10.71 8.56 7.31
C VAL A 111 11.11 9.88 7.96
N TYR A 112 10.28 10.90 7.80
CA TYR A 112 10.48 12.21 8.40
C TYR A 112 10.04 12.22 9.86
N GLN A 113 8.92 11.54 10.18
CA GLN A 113 8.39 11.44 11.53
C GLN A 113 7.54 10.18 11.72
N VAL A 114 7.64 9.56 12.90
CA VAL A 114 6.69 8.54 13.34
C VAL A 114 5.66 9.19 14.26
N ARG A 115 4.37 8.93 14.03
CA ARG A 115 3.24 9.45 14.81
C ARG A 115 2.53 8.32 15.54
N GLY A 116 1.70 8.65 16.50
CA GLY A 116 0.81 7.70 17.17
C GLY A 116 -0.17 7.04 16.20
N ALA A 117 -0.83 5.98 16.66
CA ALA A 117 -1.85 5.27 15.89
C ALA A 117 -3.02 6.17 15.45
N ASP A 118 -3.29 7.22 16.20
CA ASP A 118 -4.31 8.25 15.97
C ASP A 118 -3.81 9.45 15.15
N GLY A 119 -2.54 9.38 14.69
CA GLY A 119 -1.89 10.47 13.97
C GLY A 119 -1.31 11.58 14.86
N SER A 120 -1.46 11.50 16.18
CA SER A 120 -0.89 12.45 17.11
C SER A 120 0.65 12.44 17.11
N ILE A 121 1.26 13.57 17.42
CA ILE A 121 2.71 13.64 17.61
C ILE A 121 3.05 13.01 18.96
N MET A 122 3.85 11.95 18.91
CA MET A 122 4.30 11.30 20.13
C MET A 122 5.40 12.11 20.84
N PRO A 123 5.45 12.16 22.19
CA PRO A 123 6.40 12.99 22.95
C PRO A 123 7.88 12.75 22.62
N LYS A 124 8.23 11.52 22.22
CA LYS A 124 9.61 11.14 21.85
C LYS A 124 9.85 11.10 20.33
N SER A 125 8.85 11.45 19.51
CA SER A 125 8.99 11.44 18.07
C SER A 125 9.73 12.68 17.62
N GLN A 126 10.92 12.49 17.06
CA GLN A 126 11.70 13.55 16.44
C GLN A 126 11.44 13.57 14.94
N LYS A 127 11.46 14.77 14.37
CA LYS A 127 11.47 14.98 12.93
C LYS A 127 12.91 14.87 12.42
N ASP A 128 13.06 14.33 11.23
CA ASP A 128 14.35 14.35 10.54
C ASP A 128 14.58 15.71 9.83
N ASP A 129 14.62 16.77 10.65
CA ASP A 129 14.85 18.13 10.16
C ASP A 129 16.27 18.30 9.59
N GLU A 130 17.21 17.43 9.98
CA GLU A 130 18.58 17.48 9.45
C GLU A 130 18.62 17.07 7.99
N SER A 131 18.04 15.92 7.62
CA SER A 131 17.95 15.50 6.21
C SER A 131 17.15 16.47 5.38
N PHE A 132 16.06 17.02 5.91
CA PHE A 132 15.29 18.07 5.25
C PHE A 132 16.14 19.31 4.95
N LYS A 133 16.85 19.81 5.94
CA LYS A 133 17.75 20.96 5.80
C LYS A 133 18.87 20.67 4.80
N ASN A 134 19.50 19.50 4.86
CA ASN A 134 20.61 19.13 3.98
C ASN A 134 20.16 19.16 2.51
N LEU A 135 18.95 18.68 2.19
CA LEU A 135 18.38 18.76 0.85
C LEU A 135 18.13 20.23 0.43
N CYS A 136 17.51 21.03 1.30
CA CYS A 136 17.24 22.45 1.01
C CYS A 136 18.54 23.24 0.80
N ASP A 137 19.58 23.02 1.60
CA ASP A 137 20.90 23.68 1.48
C ASP A 137 21.57 23.36 0.12
N LEU A 138 21.27 22.21 -0.48
CA LEU A 138 21.75 21.82 -1.82
C LEU A 138 20.89 22.36 -2.98
N GLY A 139 19.85 23.12 -2.66
CA GLY A 139 18.98 23.79 -3.62
C GLY A 139 17.78 22.97 -4.06
N PHE A 140 17.41 21.90 -3.33
CA PHE A 140 16.15 21.24 -3.52
C PHE A 140 15.00 22.09 -2.99
N GLU A 141 13.94 22.21 -3.77
CA GLU A 141 12.69 22.89 -3.44
C GLU A 141 11.67 21.83 -2.98
N HIS A 142 11.22 21.91 -1.73
CA HIS A 142 10.20 20.97 -1.21
C HIS A 142 8.83 21.27 -1.82
N PHE A 143 8.07 20.23 -2.19
CA PHE A 143 6.74 20.36 -2.80
C PHE A 143 5.68 20.92 -1.84
N GLY A 144 5.93 20.85 -0.54
CA GLY A 144 5.03 21.26 0.54
C GLY A 144 4.59 20.06 1.39
N PHE A 145 4.15 20.36 2.59
CA PHE A 145 3.67 19.35 3.54
C PHE A 145 2.20 19.00 3.27
N ASN A 146 1.95 18.45 2.06
CA ASN A 146 0.63 18.02 1.63
C ASN A 146 0.04 16.93 2.54
N LEU A 147 -1.28 16.98 2.75
CA LEU A 147 -2.00 16.05 3.62
C LEU A 147 -2.71 14.92 2.86
N TYR A 148 -2.89 15.06 1.56
CA TYR A 148 -3.57 14.10 0.71
C TYR A 148 -2.60 13.50 -0.33
N LEU A 149 -3.13 12.98 -1.43
CA LEU A 149 -2.35 12.28 -2.46
C LEU A 149 -2.00 13.20 -3.64
N GLU A 150 -1.52 14.40 -3.34
CA GLU A 150 -1.21 15.42 -4.35
C GLU A 150 0.18 15.24 -4.99
N ALA A 151 1.12 14.59 -4.29
CA ALA A 151 2.46 14.28 -4.76
C ALA A 151 2.51 12.99 -5.59
N ARG A 152 3.65 12.69 -6.21
CA ARG A 152 3.85 11.45 -6.99
C ARG A 152 3.73 10.21 -6.11
N GLN A 153 4.23 10.28 -4.88
CA GLN A 153 4.17 9.21 -3.89
C GLN A 153 3.44 9.66 -2.64
N VAL A 154 2.89 8.69 -1.92
CA VAL A 154 2.20 8.96 -0.66
C VAL A 154 3.18 9.53 0.36
N ARG A 155 2.72 10.55 1.09
CA ARG A 155 3.50 11.17 2.17
C ARG A 155 3.20 10.54 3.53
N PHE A 156 2.01 10.02 3.73
CA PHE A 156 1.61 9.30 4.94
C PHE A 156 1.29 7.85 4.64
N ALA A 157 1.78 6.96 5.50
CA ALA A 157 1.47 5.54 5.45
C ALA A 157 1.18 4.99 6.84
N TYR A 158 0.54 3.84 6.92
CA TYR A 158 0.31 3.15 8.17
C TYR A 158 1.22 1.92 8.25
N ARG A 159 2.00 1.78 9.33
CA ARG A 159 3.01 0.73 9.49
C ARG A 159 2.86 0.00 10.80
N MET A 160 2.88 -1.32 10.76
CA MET A 160 2.90 -2.21 11.91
C MET A 160 4.27 -2.88 11.99
N MET A 161 4.97 -2.72 13.13
CA MET A 161 6.22 -3.43 13.39
C MET A 161 5.94 -4.89 13.75
N LEU A 162 6.80 -5.80 13.30
CA LEU A 162 6.71 -7.24 13.55
C LEU A 162 7.75 -7.64 14.63
N ASP A 163 7.78 -6.88 15.72
CA ASP A 163 8.71 -6.97 16.84
C ASP A 163 8.28 -7.96 17.92
N GLU A 164 7.03 -8.45 17.85
CA GLU A 164 6.45 -9.44 18.74
C GLU A 164 5.83 -10.58 17.94
N PRO A 165 5.63 -11.80 18.48
CA PRO A 165 4.97 -12.89 17.78
C PRO A 165 3.58 -12.52 17.27
N TYR A 166 3.15 -13.12 16.15
CA TYR A 166 1.87 -12.80 15.49
C TYR A 166 0.66 -12.83 16.46
N ASP A 167 0.58 -13.83 17.36
CA ASP A 167 -0.56 -13.98 18.28
C ASP A 167 -0.61 -12.85 19.33
N VAL A 168 0.54 -12.30 19.71
CA VAL A 168 0.65 -11.13 20.57
C VAL A 168 0.21 -9.89 19.80
N LYS A 169 0.76 -9.67 18.60
CA LYS A 169 0.38 -8.54 17.72
C LYS A 169 -1.10 -8.54 17.36
N LYS A 170 -1.70 -9.71 17.16
CA LYS A 170 -3.13 -9.84 16.89
C LYS A 170 -4.01 -9.31 18.03
N GLN A 171 -3.52 -9.28 19.27
CA GLN A 171 -4.25 -8.70 20.40
C GLN A 171 -4.30 -7.17 20.32
N GLU A 172 -3.33 -6.53 19.65
CA GLU A 172 -3.34 -5.09 19.36
C GLU A 172 -4.41 -4.70 18.32
N PHE A 173 -4.92 -5.66 17.54
CA PHE A 173 -5.99 -5.40 16.59
C PHE A 173 -7.22 -4.86 17.32
N SER A 174 -7.87 -3.86 16.74
CA SER A 174 -9.12 -3.33 17.30
C SER A 174 -10.16 -4.44 17.48
N LYS A 175 -11.05 -4.29 18.46
CA LYS A 175 -12.17 -5.23 18.67
C LYS A 175 -12.97 -5.45 17.39
N SER A 176 -13.19 -4.37 16.62
CA SER A 176 -13.90 -4.45 15.33
C SER A 176 -13.13 -5.28 14.30
N THR A 177 -11.80 -5.08 14.18
CA THR A 177 -10.96 -5.83 13.25
C THR A 177 -10.96 -7.32 13.59
N ARG A 178 -10.77 -7.69 14.86
CA ARG A 178 -10.82 -9.09 15.29
C ARG A 178 -12.18 -9.73 14.98
N LYS A 179 -13.28 -9.04 15.27
CA LYS A 179 -14.65 -9.52 14.99
C LYS A 179 -14.90 -9.70 13.50
N ASN A 180 -14.46 -8.73 12.67
CA ASN A 180 -14.61 -8.82 11.22
C ASN A 180 -13.79 -9.96 10.63
N LEU A 181 -12.55 -10.14 11.10
CA LEU A 181 -11.69 -11.23 10.67
C LEU A 181 -12.29 -12.61 11.01
N GLU A 182 -12.76 -12.79 12.24
CA GLU A 182 -13.47 -14.00 12.65
C GLU A 182 -14.73 -14.25 11.81
N SER A 183 -15.56 -13.22 11.63
CA SER A 183 -16.77 -13.31 10.81
C SER A 183 -16.48 -13.68 9.36
N THR A 184 -15.35 -13.21 8.81
CA THR A 184 -14.93 -13.51 7.44
C THR A 184 -14.67 -15.00 7.27
N TYR A 185 -13.92 -15.62 8.17
CA TYR A 185 -13.64 -17.05 8.13
C TYR A 185 -14.88 -17.92 8.43
N LYS A 186 -15.74 -17.47 9.35
CA LYS A 186 -17.04 -18.14 9.64
C LYS A 186 -18.04 -18.12 8.48
N LYS A 187 -17.76 -17.36 7.43
CA LYS A 187 -18.56 -17.34 6.19
C LYS A 187 -17.95 -18.18 5.07
N GLY A 188 -16.94 -19.01 5.37
CA GLY A 188 -16.32 -19.91 4.40
C GLY A 188 -15.37 -19.21 3.42
N LEU A 189 -14.91 -17.99 3.71
CA LEU A 189 -13.93 -17.30 2.90
C LEU A 189 -12.53 -17.82 3.22
N SER A 190 -11.72 -18.03 2.20
CA SER A 190 -10.30 -18.37 2.30
C SER A 190 -9.45 -17.39 1.49
N VAL A 191 -8.13 -17.43 1.69
CA VAL A 191 -7.19 -16.62 0.91
C VAL A 191 -6.25 -17.55 0.16
N ARG A 192 -6.09 -17.29 -1.15
CA ARG A 192 -5.13 -17.96 -2.00
C ARG A 192 -4.12 -16.99 -2.60
N LYS A 193 -2.94 -17.48 -2.93
CA LYS A 193 -1.96 -16.70 -3.73
C LYS A 193 -2.33 -16.79 -5.20
N GLY A 194 -2.15 -15.67 -5.89
CA GLY A 194 -2.35 -15.57 -7.33
C GLY A 194 -1.08 -15.87 -8.10
N VAL A 195 -1.27 -16.27 -9.34
CA VAL A 195 -0.22 -16.49 -10.33
C VAL A 195 -0.56 -15.75 -11.62
N GLU A 196 0.29 -15.79 -12.63
CA GLU A 196 0.13 -15.04 -13.89
C GLU A 196 -1.25 -15.21 -14.55
N LYS A 197 -1.78 -16.43 -14.60
CA LYS A 197 -3.11 -16.72 -15.19
C LYS A 197 -4.27 -16.02 -14.48
N ASP A 198 -4.06 -15.56 -13.26
CA ASP A 198 -5.08 -14.87 -12.45
C ASP A 198 -5.11 -13.35 -12.69
N LEU A 199 -4.18 -12.80 -13.49
CA LEU A 199 -4.11 -11.36 -13.76
C LEU A 199 -5.39 -10.77 -14.37
N PRO A 200 -6.13 -11.46 -15.27
CA PRO A 200 -7.42 -10.96 -15.73
C PRO A 200 -8.45 -10.80 -14.61
N ILE A 201 -8.49 -11.75 -13.65
CA ILE A 201 -9.38 -11.66 -12.48
C ILE A 201 -9.00 -10.46 -11.63
N MET A 202 -7.70 -10.23 -11.42
CA MET A 202 -7.19 -9.08 -10.66
C MET A 202 -7.59 -7.75 -11.33
N GLU A 203 -7.48 -7.63 -12.65
CA GLU A 203 -7.91 -6.44 -13.38
C GLU A 203 -9.40 -6.16 -13.18
N ASP A 204 -10.26 -7.16 -13.33
CA ASP A 204 -11.70 -7.02 -13.15
C ASP A 204 -12.07 -6.53 -11.75
N LEU A 205 -11.41 -7.04 -10.70
CA LEU A 205 -11.59 -6.61 -9.32
C LEU A 205 -11.13 -5.16 -9.09
N PHE A 206 -10.04 -4.74 -9.72
CA PHE A 206 -9.58 -3.34 -9.65
C PHE A 206 -10.51 -2.41 -10.44
N LYS A 207 -10.97 -2.83 -11.62
CA LYS A 207 -11.91 -2.08 -12.45
C LYS A 207 -13.23 -1.82 -11.72
N ASP A 208 -13.83 -2.85 -11.10
CA ASP A 208 -15.05 -2.67 -10.29
C ASP A 208 -14.83 -1.62 -9.17
N THR A 209 -13.72 -1.74 -8.44
CA THR A 209 -13.40 -0.81 -7.37
C THR A 209 -13.13 0.61 -7.89
N ALA A 210 -12.42 0.76 -9.00
CA ALA A 210 -12.08 2.05 -9.58
C ALA A 210 -13.32 2.78 -10.11
N THR A 211 -14.22 2.06 -10.78
CA THR A 211 -15.50 2.61 -11.28
C THR A 211 -16.36 3.17 -10.14
N ARG A 212 -16.40 2.47 -8.97
CA ARG A 212 -17.17 2.90 -7.80
C ARG A 212 -16.57 4.08 -7.05
N LYS A 213 -15.24 4.18 -7.08
CA LYS A 213 -14.47 5.17 -6.30
C LYS A 213 -13.95 6.33 -7.14
N ASP A 214 -14.26 6.33 -8.44
CA ASP A 214 -13.82 7.33 -9.42
C ASP A 214 -12.30 7.60 -9.36
N PHE A 215 -11.51 6.53 -9.53
CA PHE A 215 -10.07 6.65 -9.66
C PHE A 215 -9.52 5.86 -10.84
N PHE A 216 -8.33 6.25 -11.28
CA PHE A 216 -7.64 5.60 -12.38
C PHE A 216 -7.15 4.20 -11.98
N TYR A 217 -7.40 3.19 -12.82
CA TYR A 217 -6.83 1.86 -12.69
C TYR A 217 -5.96 1.50 -13.90
N ARG A 218 -5.01 0.62 -13.71
CA ARG A 218 -4.17 0.10 -14.79
C ARG A 218 -4.89 -1.05 -15.50
N LYS A 219 -4.68 -1.15 -16.84
CA LYS A 219 -5.24 -2.25 -17.63
C LYS A 219 -4.39 -3.51 -17.53
N LEU A 220 -4.94 -4.64 -18.00
CA LEU A 220 -4.31 -5.97 -17.93
C LEU A 220 -2.87 -5.99 -18.46
N ASP A 221 -2.59 -5.32 -19.58
CA ASP A 221 -1.25 -5.34 -20.19
C ASP A 221 -0.19 -4.76 -19.25
N TYR A 222 -0.54 -3.71 -18.50
CA TYR A 222 0.36 -3.19 -17.46
C TYR A 222 0.67 -4.23 -16.37
N TYR A 223 -0.34 -4.99 -15.93
CA TYR A 223 -0.15 -6.02 -14.90
C TYR A 223 0.62 -7.23 -15.41
N LYS A 224 0.46 -7.59 -16.69
CA LYS A 224 1.27 -8.64 -17.34
C LYS A 224 2.74 -8.23 -17.40
N GLU A 225 3.02 -7.00 -17.83
CA GLU A 225 4.38 -6.49 -17.84
C GLU A 225 4.97 -6.38 -16.43
N MET A 226 4.20 -5.86 -15.47
CA MET A 226 4.62 -5.80 -14.08
C MET A 226 4.94 -7.19 -13.54
N TYR A 227 4.10 -8.18 -13.80
CA TYR A 227 4.34 -9.57 -13.39
C TYR A 227 5.60 -10.14 -14.04
N LYS A 228 5.78 -9.92 -15.35
CA LYS A 228 6.95 -10.39 -16.09
C LYS A 228 8.28 -9.94 -15.47
N TYR A 229 8.38 -8.68 -15.08
CA TYR A 229 9.62 -8.10 -14.56
C TYR A 229 9.74 -8.13 -13.04
N MET A 230 8.64 -8.07 -12.32
CA MET A 230 8.63 -7.87 -10.86
C MET A 230 8.00 -9.02 -10.07
N LYS A 231 7.75 -10.19 -10.67
CA LYS A 231 7.06 -11.31 -10.01
C LYS A 231 7.73 -11.76 -8.71
N ASP A 232 9.06 -11.66 -8.62
CA ASP A 232 9.83 -12.08 -7.45
C ASP A 232 9.77 -11.04 -6.30
N LEU A 233 9.33 -9.82 -6.62
CA LEU A 233 9.13 -8.73 -5.65
C LEU A 233 7.65 -8.55 -5.26
N MET A 234 6.72 -9.29 -5.87
CA MET A 234 5.29 -9.10 -5.67
C MET A 234 4.58 -10.38 -5.19
N THR A 235 3.53 -10.18 -4.44
CA THR A 235 2.60 -11.25 -4.05
C THR A 235 1.17 -10.78 -4.29
N ILE A 236 0.39 -11.59 -4.99
CA ILE A 236 -1.04 -11.35 -5.21
C ILE A 236 -1.82 -12.27 -4.27
N TYR A 237 -2.75 -11.71 -3.51
CA TYR A 237 -3.70 -12.45 -2.70
C TYR A 237 -5.10 -12.31 -3.31
N PHE A 238 -5.83 -13.42 -3.34
CA PHE A 238 -7.25 -13.42 -3.65
C PHE A 238 -8.05 -13.91 -2.46
N ALA A 239 -9.09 -13.17 -2.12
CA ALA A 239 -10.13 -13.65 -1.22
C ALA A 239 -11.08 -14.52 -2.04
N TYR A 240 -11.01 -15.81 -1.81
CA TYR A 240 -11.72 -16.85 -2.54
C TYR A 240 -12.89 -17.36 -1.70
N LEU A 241 -14.08 -17.35 -2.28
CA LEU A 241 -15.28 -17.92 -1.68
C LEU A 241 -15.51 -19.32 -2.25
N ASP A 242 -15.25 -20.33 -1.41
CA ASP A 242 -15.51 -21.74 -1.71
C ASP A 242 -17.00 -22.05 -1.54
N PRO A 243 -17.70 -22.53 -2.58
CA PRO A 243 -19.14 -22.77 -2.52
C PRO A 243 -19.55 -23.86 -1.54
N LYS A 244 -18.69 -24.89 -1.32
CA LYS A 244 -18.97 -25.95 -0.36
C LYS A 244 -18.83 -25.43 1.07
N LYS A 245 -17.68 -24.78 1.36
CA LYS A 245 -17.44 -24.17 2.67
C LYS A 245 -18.45 -23.10 3.03
N TYR A 246 -18.82 -22.23 2.06
CA TYR A 246 -19.83 -21.21 2.31
C TYR A 246 -21.17 -21.82 2.70
N LEU A 247 -21.61 -22.87 1.98
CA LEU A 247 -22.85 -23.57 2.28
C LEU A 247 -22.79 -24.31 3.63
N GLU A 248 -21.68 -24.98 3.94
CA GLU A 248 -21.45 -25.64 5.22
C GLU A 248 -21.52 -24.65 6.38
N CYS A 249 -20.75 -23.56 6.30
CA CYS A 249 -20.76 -22.49 7.31
C CYS A 249 -22.15 -21.85 7.47
N ALA A 250 -22.89 -21.63 6.38
CA ALA A 250 -24.26 -21.11 6.46
C ALA A 250 -25.20 -22.05 7.22
N LYS A 251 -25.10 -23.36 6.97
CA LYS A 251 -25.87 -24.39 7.68
C LYS A 251 -25.50 -24.46 9.16
N GLU A 252 -24.21 -24.47 9.47
CA GLU A 252 -23.71 -24.51 10.85
C GLU A 252 -24.15 -23.27 11.65
N ASN A 253 -23.97 -22.07 11.09
CA ASN A 253 -24.41 -20.83 11.74
C ASN A 253 -25.91 -20.79 12.01
N LEU A 254 -26.72 -21.29 11.06
CA LEU A 254 -28.18 -21.39 11.24
C LEU A 254 -28.53 -22.38 12.34
N LYS A 255 -27.92 -23.57 12.35
CA LYS A 255 -28.13 -24.60 13.38
C LYS A 255 -27.76 -24.10 14.77
N GLU A 256 -26.58 -23.48 14.92
CA GLU A 256 -26.14 -22.88 16.19
C GLU A 256 -27.15 -21.85 16.73
N GLU A 257 -27.68 -20.99 15.86
CA GLU A 257 -28.66 -19.99 16.28
C GLU A 257 -30.02 -20.59 16.60
N GLN A 258 -30.43 -21.64 15.88
CA GLN A 258 -31.65 -22.40 16.20
C GLN A 258 -31.55 -23.07 17.57
N GLU A 259 -30.42 -23.65 17.92
CA GLU A 259 -30.18 -24.25 19.23
C GLU A 259 -30.24 -23.19 20.35
N LYS A 260 -29.57 -22.03 20.16
CA LYS A 260 -29.63 -20.89 21.09
C LYS A 260 -31.07 -20.36 21.25
N ASN A 261 -31.79 -20.25 20.14
CA ASN A 261 -33.19 -19.77 20.20
C ASN A 261 -34.07 -20.71 21.01
N LYS A 262 -33.91 -22.05 20.81
CA LYS A 262 -34.63 -23.08 21.63
C LYS A 262 -34.29 -22.97 23.12
N GLU A 263 -32.99 -22.77 23.45
CA GLU A 263 -32.61 -22.54 24.86
C GLU A 263 -33.28 -21.30 25.47
N ILE A 264 -33.37 -20.20 24.70
CA ILE A 264 -34.05 -18.98 25.16
C ILE A 264 -35.54 -19.25 25.39
N VAL A 265 -36.22 -19.95 24.47
CA VAL A 265 -37.62 -20.35 24.59
C VAL A 265 -37.82 -21.23 25.83
N ASN A 266 -37.01 -22.26 26.02
CA ASN A 266 -37.08 -23.14 27.18
C ASN A 266 -36.88 -22.40 28.51
N LYS A 267 -36.05 -21.34 28.55
CA LYS A 267 -35.87 -20.48 29.72
C LYS A 267 -37.11 -19.59 29.95
N MET A 268 -37.75 -19.12 28.88
CA MET A 268 -38.99 -18.33 28.98
C MET A 268 -40.16 -19.15 29.48
N GLU A 269 -40.20 -20.45 29.22
CA GLU A 269 -41.26 -21.37 29.70
C GLU A 269 -41.10 -21.73 31.18
N LYS A 270 -39.85 -21.76 31.69
CA LYS A 270 -39.52 -22.23 33.04
C LYS A 270 -39.49 -21.15 34.09
N ASP A 271 -39.25 -19.91 33.72
CA ASP A 271 -39.05 -18.79 34.62
C ASP A 271 -39.69 -17.49 34.11
N MET A 272 -39.92 -16.58 35.04
CA MET A 272 -40.53 -15.28 34.81
C MET A 272 -39.94 -14.54 33.60
N ILE A 273 -40.80 -14.16 32.68
CA ILE A 273 -40.48 -13.44 31.43
C ILE A 273 -39.96 -12.04 31.76
N GLY A 274 -38.66 -11.93 32.02
CA GLY A 274 -37.97 -10.66 32.19
C GLY A 274 -37.73 -9.93 30.87
N ALA A 275 -37.69 -8.59 30.91
CA ALA A 275 -37.45 -7.74 29.73
C ALA A 275 -36.15 -8.13 28.95
N LYS A 276 -35.13 -8.57 29.67
CA LYS A 276 -33.85 -9.03 29.09
C LYS A 276 -34.06 -10.28 28.21
N LEU A 277 -34.85 -11.24 28.65
CA LEU A 277 -35.07 -12.50 27.93
C LEU A 277 -35.95 -12.26 26.68
N LYS A 278 -36.91 -11.36 26.75
CA LYS A 278 -37.70 -10.92 25.58
C LYS A 278 -36.80 -10.27 24.53
N SER A 279 -35.93 -9.35 24.94
CA SER A 279 -34.99 -8.69 24.02
C SER A 279 -34.04 -9.69 23.39
N GLN A 280 -33.54 -10.71 24.12
CA GLN A 280 -32.69 -11.78 23.57
C GLN A 280 -33.46 -12.62 22.55
N LYS A 281 -34.75 -12.95 22.82
CA LYS A 281 -35.59 -13.70 21.88
C LYS A 281 -35.79 -12.94 20.57
N GLU A 282 -36.18 -11.67 20.66
CA GLU A 282 -36.37 -10.81 19.47
C GLU A 282 -35.07 -10.67 18.65
N ALA A 283 -33.95 -10.52 19.32
CA ALA A 283 -32.64 -10.45 18.64
C ALA A 283 -32.29 -11.77 17.93
N SER A 284 -32.56 -12.91 18.58
CA SER A 284 -32.34 -14.24 18.01
C SER A 284 -33.27 -14.50 16.83
N ASP A 285 -34.55 -14.14 16.90
CA ASP A 285 -35.51 -14.31 15.81
C ASP A 285 -35.10 -13.50 14.55
N LYS A 286 -34.71 -12.25 14.74
CA LYS A 286 -34.14 -11.42 13.65
C LYS A 286 -32.90 -12.04 13.03
N ARG A 287 -32.08 -12.66 13.87
CA ARG A 287 -30.85 -13.31 13.41
C ARG A 287 -31.16 -14.60 12.65
N LEU A 288 -32.14 -15.40 13.06
CA LEU A 288 -32.58 -16.59 12.34
C LEU A 288 -33.05 -16.25 10.93
N ILE A 289 -33.93 -15.24 10.76
CA ILE A 289 -34.40 -14.80 9.44
C ILE A 289 -33.20 -14.40 8.55
N LYS A 290 -32.21 -13.72 9.12
CA LYS A 290 -31.01 -13.35 8.38
C LYS A 290 -30.19 -14.54 7.94
N LEU A 291 -30.01 -15.55 8.81
CA LEU A 291 -29.23 -16.74 8.53
C LEU A 291 -29.94 -17.69 7.55
N GLU A 292 -31.26 -17.76 7.56
CA GLU A 292 -32.08 -18.45 6.54
C GLU A 292 -31.88 -17.82 5.15
N ASN A 293 -31.85 -16.50 5.07
CA ASN A 293 -31.54 -15.81 3.81
C ASN A 293 -30.09 -16.04 3.38
N GLU A 294 -29.13 -16.05 4.32
CA GLU A 294 -27.74 -16.37 4.02
C GLU A 294 -27.57 -17.80 3.50
N LEU A 295 -28.35 -18.77 4.01
CA LEU A 295 -28.36 -20.14 3.51
C LEU A 295 -28.87 -20.21 2.07
N LYS A 296 -30.00 -19.57 1.76
CA LYS A 296 -30.51 -19.49 0.37
C LYS A 296 -29.50 -18.86 -0.59
N GLU A 297 -28.84 -17.78 -0.16
CA GLU A 297 -27.76 -17.15 -0.95
C GLU A 297 -26.57 -18.09 -1.15
N ALA A 298 -26.21 -18.90 -0.17
CA ALA A 298 -25.11 -19.88 -0.29
C ALA A 298 -25.48 -21.01 -1.24
N GLU A 299 -26.75 -21.48 -1.25
CA GLU A 299 -27.24 -22.47 -2.20
C GLU A 299 -27.22 -21.92 -3.65
N GLU A 300 -27.71 -20.69 -3.84
CA GLU A 300 -27.65 -20.00 -5.12
C GLU A 300 -26.22 -19.76 -5.59
N PHE A 301 -25.33 -19.34 -4.68
CA PHE A 301 -23.92 -19.16 -4.98
C PHE A 301 -23.26 -20.46 -5.46
N LYS A 302 -23.53 -21.57 -4.77
CA LYS A 302 -23.01 -22.90 -5.17
C LYS A 302 -23.51 -23.31 -6.54
N LYS A 303 -24.77 -23.01 -6.89
CA LYS A 303 -25.34 -23.29 -8.22
C LYS A 303 -24.67 -22.45 -9.31
N ASN A 304 -24.44 -21.17 -9.05
CA ASN A 304 -23.89 -20.21 -10.04
C ASN A 304 -22.37 -20.27 -10.17
N TYR A 305 -21.65 -20.69 -9.10
CA TYR A 305 -20.19 -20.75 -9.04
C TYR A 305 -19.74 -22.08 -8.41
N PRO A 306 -19.93 -23.22 -9.09
CA PRO A 306 -19.60 -24.55 -8.54
C PRO A 306 -18.11 -24.71 -8.22
N GLU A 307 -17.25 -24.02 -8.98
CA GLU A 307 -15.78 -23.98 -8.77
C GLU A 307 -15.32 -22.85 -7.84
N GLY A 308 -16.27 -22.10 -7.24
CA GLY A 308 -15.96 -20.96 -6.41
C GLY A 308 -15.68 -19.65 -7.17
N LYS A 309 -15.37 -18.60 -6.42
CA LYS A 309 -15.14 -17.27 -7.00
C LYS A 309 -14.17 -16.43 -6.18
N ASP A 310 -13.24 -15.77 -6.86
CA ASP A 310 -12.43 -14.70 -6.27
C ASP A 310 -13.28 -13.42 -6.19
N ILE A 311 -13.43 -12.89 -4.99
CA ILE A 311 -14.30 -11.73 -4.71
C ILE A 311 -13.56 -10.46 -4.35
N ALA A 312 -12.26 -10.58 -4.06
CA ALA A 312 -11.36 -9.46 -3.82
C ALA A 312 -9.90 -9.88 -4.10
N CYS A 313 -9.05 -8.89 -4.35
CA CYS A 313 -7.62 -9.08 -4.48
C CYS A 313 -6.82 -8.00 -3.72
N LEU A 314 -5.60 -8.35 -3.36
CA LEU A 314 -4.60 -7.48 -2.75
C LEU A 314 -3.26 -7.73 -3.44
N LEU A 315 -2.63 -6.68 -3.94
CA LEU A 315 -1.28 -6.70 -4.46
C LEU A 315 -0.33 -6.18 -3.38
N SER A 316 0.65 -6.99 -3.02
CA SER A 316 1.71 -6.65 -2.07
C SER A 316 3.07 -6.65 -2.75
N MET A 317 4.00 -5.83 -2.25
CA MET A 317 5.35 -5.65 -2.79
C MET A 317 6.39 -5.80 -1.70
N TRP A 318 7.53 -6.38 -2.05
CA TRP A 318 8.76 -6.23 -1.30
C TRP A 318 9.17 -4.75 -1.21
N ASN A 319 9.59 -4.29 -0.06
CA ASN A 319 10.01 -2.92 0.17
C ASN A 319 11.17 -2.87 1.19
N GLY A 320 12.25 -3.57 0.85
CA GLY A 320 13.38 -3.77 1.76
C GLY A 320 13.00 -4.64 2.96
N GLU A 321 13.15 -4.10 4.15
CA GLU A 321 12.77 -4.79 5.39
C GLU A 321 11.25 -4.78 5.67
N GLU A 322 10.47 -4.10 4.83
CA GLU A 322 9.03 -4.01 4.95
C GLU A 322 8.32 -4.83 3.87
N PHE A 323 7.18 -5.43 4.22
CA PHE A 323 6.24 -5.98 3.25
C PHE A 323 5.08 -4.99 3.07
N LEU A 324 4.92 -4.48 1.84
CA LEU A 324 4.06 -3.35 1.56
C LEU A 324 2.78 -3.79 0.85
N THR A 325 1.59 -3.34 1.32
CA THR A 325 0.34 -3.49 0.56
C THR A 325 0.21 -2.36 -0.45
N LEU A 326 0.33 -2.64 -1.75
CA LEU A 326 0.33 -1.59 -2.77
C LEU A 326 -1.09 -1.14 -3.13
N THR A 327 -1.97 -2.07 -3.48
CA THR A 327 -3.35 -1.77 -3.90
C THR A 327 -4.27 -2.97 -3.70
N SER A 328 -5.58 -2.73 -3.58
CA SER A 328 -6.58 -3.79 -3.42
C SER A 328 -7.86 -3.46 -4.17
N GLY A 329 -8.52 -4.49 -4.70
CA GLY A 329 -9.81 -4.41 -5.36
C GLY A 329 -10.82 -5.40 -4.78
N SER A 330 -12.11 -5.13 -4.91
CA SER A 330 -13.17 -6.04 -4.43
C SER A 330 -14.50 -5.76 -5.12
N LEU A 331 -15.28 -6.82 -5.33
CA LEU A 331 -16.65 -6.70 -5.85
C LEU A 331 -17.60 -6.18 -4.75
N GLU A 332 -18.38 -5.14 -5.06
CA GLU A 332 -19.34 -4.56 -4.10
C GLU A 332 -20.39 -5.57 -3.66
N LYS A 333 -20.89 -6.40 -4.57
CA LYS A 333 -21.88 -7.45 -4.29
C LYS A 333 -21.49 -8.34 -3.09
N TYR A 334 -20.17 -8.54 -2.88
CA TYR A 334 -19.64 -9.41 -1.83
C TYR A 334 -19.07 -8.66 -0.62
N ARG A 335 -19.35 -7.35 -0.47
CA ARG A 335 -18.87 -6.52 0.65
C ARG A 335 -19.20 -7.10 2.03
N LYS A 336 -20.33 -7.81 2.16
CA LYS A 336 -20.77 -8.46 3.42
C LYS A 336 -19.78 -9.51 3.95
N PHE A 337 -18.92 -10.07 3.09
CA PHE A 337 -17.88 -11.02 3.48
C PHE A 337 -16.64 -10.34 4.07
N THR A 338 -16.54 -9.02 4.02
CA THR A 338 -15.40 -8.24 4.53
C THR A 338 -14.02 -8.79 4.10
N PRO A 339 -13.83 -9.12 2.79
CA PRO A 339 -12.70 -9.93 2.31
C PRO A 339 -11.32 -9.30 2.60
N LYS A 340 -11.26 -7.97 2.71
CA LYS A 340 -10.00 -7.26 2.98
C LYS A 340 -9.35 -7.69 4.30
N TYR A 341 -10.14 -8.01 5.33
CA TYR A 341 -9.59 -8.43 6.62
C TYR A 341 -8.78 -9.74 6.50
N ALA A 342 -9.32 -10.73 5.77
CA ALA A 342 -8.61 -12.00 5.56
C ALA A 342 -7.34 -11.82 4.71
N MET A 343 -7.38 -10.97 3.67
CA MET A 343 -6.21 -10.73 2.82
C MET A 343 -5.09 -9.99 3.58
N TYR A 344 -5.44 -9.01 4.43
CA TYR A 344 -4.46 -8.33 5.28
C TYR A 344 -3.89 -9.26 6.35
N ASP A 345 -4.70 -10.14 6.94
CA ASP A 345 -4.24 -11.18 7.86
C ASP A 345 -3.26 -12.15 7.17
N ALA A 346 -3.56 -12.59 5.95
CA ALA A 346 -2.66 -13.42 5.16
C ALA A 346 -1.35 -12.70 4.81
N HIS A 347 -1.43 -11.43 4.44
CA HIS A 347 -0.26 -10.58 4.20
C HIS A 347 0.63 -10.45 5.44
N ILE A 348 0.04 -10.21 6.61
CA ILE A 348 0.77 -10.11 7.88
C ILE A 348 1.45 -11.45 8.21
N LYS A 349 0.74 -12.56 8.10
CA LYS A 349 1.28 -13.92 8.34
C LYS A 349 2.44 -14.25 7.39
N ASP A 350 2.32 -13.89 6.11
CA ASP A 350 3.40 -14.07 5.15
C ASP A 350 4.60 -13.17 5.47
N ALA A 351 4.38 -11.96 5.97
CA ALA A 351 5.46 -11.08 6.40
C ALA A 351 6.27 -11.72 7.55
N TYR A 352 5.61 -12.29 8.55
CA TYR A 352 6.28 -13.06 9.61
C TYR A 352 7.06 -14.26 9.07
N LYS A 353 6.41 -15.05 8.20
CA LYS A 353 7.02 -16.24 7.60
C LYS A 353 8.29 -15.93 6.81
N ASN A 354 8.34 -14.77 6.14
CA ASN A 354 9.47 -14.36 5.30
C ASN A 354 10.46 -13.45 6.02
N GLY A 355 10.32 -13.23 7.35
CA GLY A 355 11.28 -12.50 8.16
C GLY A 355 11.31 -10.99 7.93
N TYR A 356 10.23 -10.38 7.42
CA TYR A 356 10.12 -8.93 7.34
C TYR A 356 10.06 -8.30 8.74
N LYS A 357 10.58 -7.08 8.87
CA LYS A 357 10.55 -6.34 10.14
C LYS A 357 9.26 -5.56 10.35
N ALA A 358 8.54 -5.24 9.26
CA ALA A 358 7.29 -4.50 9.34
C ALA A 358 6.33 -4.84 8.19
N CYS A 359 5.02 -4.69 8.45
CA CYS A 359 4.00 -4.55 7.43
C CYS A 359 3.72 -3.05 7.19
N ASN A 360 3.93 -2.59 5.96
CA ASN A 360 3.57 -1.26 5.53
C ASN A 360 2.24 -1.32 4.78
N PHE A 361 1.17 -0.82 5.40
CA PHE A 361 -0.15 -0.82 4.76
C PHE A 361 -0.35 0.32 3.75
N TYR A 362 0.73 1.05 3.46
CA TYR A 362 0.82 2.10 2.45
C TYR A 362 -0.14 3.28 2.70
N GLY A 363 -0.40 4.06 1.64
CA GLY A 363 -0.99 5.38 1.68
C GLY A 363 -2.26 5.58 2.50
N ILE A 364 -2.22 6.59 3.34
CA ILE A 364 -3.35 7.21 4.03
C ILE A 364 -3.28 8.73 3.82
N SER A 365 -4.33 9.46 4.22
CA SER A 365 -4.24 10.92 4.33
C SER A 365 -3.54 11.33 5.62
N GLY A 366 -2.92 12.51 5.62
CA GLY A 366 -2.40 13.17 6.83
C GLY A 366 -3.46 13.93 7.62
N ASN A 367 -4.72 13.91 7.17
CA ASN A 367 -5.86 14.34 7.94
C ASN A 367 -6.44 13.11 8.66
N PHE A 368 -6.39 13.11 10.00
CA PHE A 368 -6.82 12.00 10.84
C PHE A 368 -8.21 12.20 11.43
N GLU A 369 -8.86 13.32 11.13
CA GLU A 369 -10.22 13.61 11.54
C GLU A 369 -11.23 13.00 10.58
N LYS A 370 -12.40 12.64 11.08
CA LYS A 370 -13.47 12.04 10.28
C LYS A 370 -14.18 13.06 9.40
N GLU A 371 -14.33 14.27 9.95
CA GLU A 371 -14.98 15.36 9.25
C GLU A 371 -14.14 15.82 8.05
N ASN A 372 -14.82 15.96 6.90
CA ASN A 372 -14.19 16.44 5.64
C ASN A 372 -12.98 15.60 5.14
N ASN A 373 -12.87 14.34 5.56
CA ASN A 373 -11.82 13.44 5.08
C ASN A 373 -12.39 12.27 4.26
N PRO A 374 -12.38 12.33 2.92
CA PRO A 374 -12.89 11.23 2.07
C PRO A 374 -12.07 9.94 2.20
N LEU A 375 -10.83 10.02 2.71
CA LEU A 375 -9.94 8.89 2.92
C LEU A 375 -9.95 8.35 4.35
N TYR A 376 -10.80 8.91 5.25
CA TYR A 376 -10.88 8.49 6.64
C TYR A 376 -11.13 6.99 6.80
N GLY A 377 -12.04 6.42 6.01
CA GLY A 377 -12.34 4.98 6.06
C GLY A 377 -11.15 4.07 5.68
N VAL A 378 -10.20 4.58 4.87
CA VAL A 378 -8.96 3.85 4.56
C VAL A 378 -8.02 3.86 5.76
N TYR A 379 -7.85 5.01 6.38
CA TYR A 379 -7.07 5.17 7.61
C TYR A 379 -7.63 4.32 8.75
N GLU A 380 -8.94 4.43 9.04
CA GLU A 380 -9.63 3.68 10.10
C GLU A 380 -9.48 2.16 9.92
N PHE A 381 -9.63 1.67 8.68
CA PHE A 381 -9.41 0.26 8.35
C PHE A 381 -7.98 -0.20 8.68
N LYS A 382 -6.96 0.55 8.24
CA LYS A 382 -5.55 0.20 8.46
C LYS A 382 -5.17 0.29 9.93
N ARG A 383 -5.62 1.35 10.62
CA ARG A 383 -5.45 1.54 12.07
C ARG A 383 -5.99 0.35 12.87
N GLY A 384 -7.04 -0.29 12.38
CA GLY A 384 -7.64 -1.45 13.02
C GLY A 384 -6.70 -2.64 13.22
N PHE A 385 -5.60 -2.74 12.45
CA PHE A 385 -4.60 -3.80 12.58
C PHE A 385 -3.46 -3.47 13.57
N GLY A 386 -3.51 -2.33 14.25
CA GLY A 386 -2.43 -1.89 15.15
C GLY A 386 -1.25 -1.28 14.40
N GLY A 387 -0.36 -0.63 15.12
CA GLY A 387 0.82 0.04 14.58
C GLY A 387 0.74 1.56 14.63
N ASN A 388 1.52 2.24 13.78
CA ASN A 388 1.75 3.66 13.82
C ASN A 388 1.61 4.32 12.45
N VAL A 389 1.30 5.60 12.44
CA VAL A 389 1.41 6.43 11.24
C VAL A 389 2.88 6.79 11.01
N ILE A 390 3.37 6.60 9.80
CA ILE A 390 4.66 7.13 9.34
C ILE A 390 4.44 8.26 8.35
N GLU A 391 5.22 9.32 8.51
CA GLU A 391 5.25 10.48 7.65
C GLU A 391 6.57 10.48 6.90
N TYR A 392 6.53 10.36 5.57
CA TYR A 392 7.74 10.48 4.73
C TYR A 392 8.11 11.94 4.55
N ILE A 393 9.39 12.18 4.26
CA ILE A 393 9.94 13.54 4.08
C ILE A 393 9.26 14.31 2.94
N GLY A 394 8.66 13.62 1.98
CA GLY A 394 7.91 14.20 0.87
C GLY A 394 8.70 14.36 -0.42
N GLU A 395 8.11 15.06 -1.39
CA GLU A 395 8.66 15.29 -2.73
C GLU A 395 9.50 16.56 -2.76
N PHE A 396 10.66 16.46 -3.41
CA PHE A 396 11.56 17.59 -3.66
C PHE A 396 11.86 17.72 -5.16
N THR A 397 12.02 18.95 -5.60
CA THR A 397 12.47 19.27 -6.96
C THR A 397 13.79 20.01 -6.90
N LEU A 398 14.78 19.55 -7.66
CA LEU A 398 16.05 20.22 -7.87
C LEU A 398 16.03 20.93 -9.23
N PRO A 399 15.97 22.28 -9.27
CA PRO A 399 16.15 23.02 -10.50
C PRO A 399 17.60 22.87 -11.02
N ILE A 400 17.76 22.35 -12.23
CA ILE A 400 19.10 22.15 -12.85
C ILE A 400 19.48 23.38 -13.69
N THR A 401 18.52 23.98 -14.39
CA THR A 401 18.74 25.16 -15.23
C THR A 401 17.64 26.19 -15.03
N LYS A 402 17.91 27.46 -15.44
CA LYS A 402 16.90 28.53 -15.41
C LYS A 402 15.63 28.21 -16.21
N PHE A 403 15.69 27.24 -17.13
CA PHE A 403 14.54 26.75 -17.89
C PHE A 403 13.45 26.19 -16.99
N ASN A 404 13.76 25.67 -15.80
CA ASN A 404 12.77 25.23 -14.84
C ASN A 404 11.77 26.34 -14.45
N LYS A 405 12.24 27.60 -14.28
CA LYS A 405 11.36 28.76 -13.99
C LYS A 405 10.39 29.02 -15.15
N PHE A 406 10.90 29.03 -16.39
CA PHE A 406 10.08 29.19 -17.58
C PHE A 406 9.04 28.07 -17.74
N TYR A 407 9.44 26.84 -17.52
CA TYR A 407 8.53 25.69 -17.57
C TYR A 407 7.42 25.78 -16.52
N ASN A 408 7.73 26.16 -15.29
CA ASN A 408 6.76 26.35 -14.22
C ASN A 408 5.76 27.49 -14.54
N PHE A 409 6.25 28.58 -15.15
CA PHE A 409 5.40 29.68 -15.63
C PHE A 409 4.40 29.18 -16.69
N LEU A 410 4.86 28.43 -17.71
CA LEU A 410 3.97 27.87 -18.73
C LEU A 410 2.93 26.90 -18.14
N ARG A 411 3.31 26.09 -17.16
CA ARG A 411 2.36 25.21 -16.44
C ARG A 411 1.31 26.00 -15.65
N GLY A 412 1.71 27.13 -15.08
CA GLY A 412 0.80 28.06 -14.39
C GLY A 412 -0.28 28.60 -15.34
N ILE A 413 0.12 29.09 -16.50
CA ILE A 413 -0.80 29.57 -17.54
C ILE A 413 -1.78 28.44 -17.98
N LYS A 414 -1.26 27.23 -18.25
CA LYS A 414 -2.10 26.10 -18.67
C LYS A 414 -3.13 25.68 -17.62
N ARG A 415 -2.81 25.86 -16.33
CA ARG A 415 -3.76 25.61 -15.23
C ARG A 415 -4.85 26.68 -15.14
N MET A 416 -4.52 27.95 -15.43
CA MET A 416 -5.49 29.04 -15.45
C MET A 416 -6.49 28.92 -16.62
N ILE A 417 -6.04 28.42 -17.77
CA ILE A 417 -6.89 28.21 -18.96
C ILE A 417 -7.82 26.97 -18.81
N LYS A 418 -7.45 26.02 -17.93
CA LYS A 418 -8.26 24.80 -17.71
C LYS A 418 -9.28 24.92 -16.56
N LYS A 419 -9.25 26.01 -15.81
CA LYS A 419 -10.30 26.41 -14.86
C LYS A 419 -11.34 27.27 -15.55
#